data_15275b3a5993753064e8eaf51009436d
#
_entry.id   15275b3a5993753064e8eaf51009436d
#
_cell.length_a   1.000
_cell.length_b   1.000
_cell.length_c   1.000
_cell.angle_alpha   90.00
_cell.angle_beta   90.00
_cell.angle_gamma   90.00
#
_symmetry.space_group_name_H-M   'P 1'
#
loop_
_entity.id
_entity.type
_entity.pdbx_description
1 polymer ?
#
loop_
_entity_poly.entity_id
_entity_poly.type
_entity_poly.pdbx_seq_one_letter_code
_entity_poly.pdbx_strand_id
1 'polypeptide(L)'
;VDGEPLISRVTTMTGEACGINRNYETLIGTMVSHMLEHSQFDEERCSRLVMGGPMMGFSLTSADVPIVKTTNCILAPNHQEIPDDEPAQPCIRCGLCAEDCPVSLLPQQLFWYSQAGDQERLEAHNLFDCIECGACSYVCPSNIPLVQHYRHSKGEIQKARAEKVKSDHARQRFEFHQQRMEQAERDKEAKRAARREAAEKAKATAAAKKSDAPSDNK
;
A
#
# COMPACT_ATOMS: atom_id res chain seq x y z
N VAL A 1 -20.21 14.20 1.71
CA VAL A 1 -20.95 15.34 2.26
C VAL A 1 -22.37 15.31 1.72
N ASP A 2 -22.56 15.20 0.41
CA ASP A 2 -23.88 15.22 -0.23
C ASP A 2 -24.49 13.80 -0.42
N GLY A 3 -23.80 12.75 0.00
CA GLY A 3 -24.26 11.37 -0.11
C GLY A 3 -24.24 10.80 -1.54
N GLU A 4 -23.73 11.56 -2.50
CA GLU A 4 -23.61 11.12 -3.88
C GLU A 4 -22.26 10.41 -4.14
N PRO A 5 -22.25 9.33 -4.94
CA PRO A 5 -21.01 8.66 -5.31
C PRO A 5 -20.19 9.53 -6.28
N LEU A 6 -18.86 9.49 -6.12
CA LEU A 6 -17.95 10.13 -7.07
C LEU A 6 -17.87 9.25 -8.34
N ILE A 7 -18.57 9.65 -9.39
CA ILE A 7 -18.64 8.92 -10.67
C ILE A 7 -17.90 9.61 -11.81
N SER A 8 -17.64 10.91 -11.70
CA SER A 8 -16.91 11.69 -12.70
C SER A 8 -15.86 12.58 -12.04
N ARG A 9 -14.94 13.05 -12.83
CA ARG A 9 -13.98 14.08 -12.44
C ARG A 9 -13.53 14.92 -13.63
N VAL A 10 -13.07 16.12 -13.36
CA VAL A 10 -12.41 16.94 -14.36
C VAL A 10 -10.97 16.45 -14.55
N THR A 11 -10.63 16.12 -15.79
CA THR A 11 -9.29 15.69 -16.21
C THR A 11 -8.81 16.60 -17.33
N THR A 12 -7.62 17.15 -17.17
CA THR A 12 -7.00 18.01 -18.20
C THR A 12 -6.29 17.12 -19.22
N MET A 13 -6.54 17.37 -20.49
CA MET A 13 -5.75 16.81 -21.60
C MET A 13 -4.93 17.94 -22.21
N THR A 14 -3.61 17.78 -22.28
CA THR A 14 -2.70 18.81 -22.78
C THR A 14 -1.40 18.22 -23.33
N GLY A 15 -0.64 19.04 -24.05
CA GLY A 15 0.62 18.72 -24.70
C GLY A 15 0.55 19.02 -26.20
N GLU A 16 1.67 19.30 -26.81
CA GLU A 16 1.72 19.68 -28.23
C GLU A 16 1.48 18.50 -29.21
N ALA A 17 1.47 17.26 -28.71
CA ALA A 17 1.04 16.10 -29.49
C ALA A 17 -0.50 15.98 -29.53
N CYS A 18 -1.23 16.80 -28.76
CA CYS A 18 -2.69 16.90 -28.85
C CYS A 18 -3.08 18.10 -29.75
N GLY A 19 -3.96 17.87 -30.71
CA GLY A 19 -4.52 18.96 -31.53
C GLY A 19 -5.51 19.84 -30.75
N ILE A 20 -6.12 19.32 -29.67
CA ILE A 20 -7.09 20.00 -28.84
C ILE A 20 -6.69 19.85 -27.34
N ASN A 21 -6.29 20.97 -26.76
CA ASN A 21 -5.97 21.05 -25.33
C ASN A 21 -7.17 21.61 -24.56
N ARG A 22 -7.75 20.81 -23.62
CA ARG A 22 -8.88 21.26 -22.79
C ARG A 22 -9.11 20.40 -21.56
N ASN A 23 -10.01 20.87 -20.70
CA ASN A 23 -10.52 20.11 -19.58
C ASN A 23 -11.75 19.31 -20.00
N TYR A 24 -11.78 18.04 -19.64
CA TYR A 24 -12.89 17.13 -19.88
C TYR A 24 -13.51 16.72 -18.55
N GLU A 25 -14.81 16.71 -18.45
CA GLU A 25 -15.48 15.95 -17.39
C GLU A 25 -15.59 14.50 -17.84
N THR A 26 -14.83 13.63 -17.20
CA THR A 26 -14.71 12.22 -17.56
C THR A 26 -15.29 11.32 -16.50
N LEU A 27 -15.98 10.27 -16.89
CA LEU A 27 -16.39 9.22 -15.96
C LEU A 27 -15.17 8.43 -15.48
N ILE A 28 -15.17 8.07 -14.20
CA ILE A 28 -14.14 7.17 -13.66
C ILE A 28 -14.27 5.81 -14.36
N GLY A 29 -13.15 5.28 -14.84
CA GLY A 29 -13.11 4.08 -15.67
C GLY A 29 -13.04 4.33 -17.17
N THR A 30 -13.19 5.59 -17.65
CA THR A 30 -12.95 5.92 -19.06
C THR A 30 -11.50 5.64 -19.42
N MET A 31 -11.25 4.99 -20.52
CA MET A 31 -9.88 4.70 -20.97
C MET A 31 -9.17 5.94 -21.47
N VAL A 32 -7.87 6.06 -21.22
CA VAL A 32 -7.03 7.16 -21.71
C VAL A 32 -7.02 7.17 -23.23
N SER A 33 -6.98 6.00 -23.91
CA SER A 33 -7.07 5.87 -25.36
C SER A 33 -8.30 6.60 -25.93
N HIS A 34 -9.45 6.46 -25.30
CA HIS A 34 -10.67 7.15 -25.72
C HIS A 34 -10.57 8.67 -25.59
N MET A 35 -9.92 9.18 -24.55
CA MET A 35 -9.69 10.62 -24.40
C MET A 35 -8.70 11.16 -25.46
N LEU A 36 -7.68 10.38 -25.80
CA LEU A 36 -6.72 10.72 -26.84
C LEU A 36 -7.38 10.87 -28.20
N GLU A 37 -8.32 9.98 -28.57
CA GLU A 37 -9.12 10.07 -29.79
C GLU A 37 -9.88 11.41 -29.87
N HIS A 38 -10.48 11.85 -28.76
CA HIS A 38 -11.22 13.11 -28.70
C HIS A 38 -10.31 14.36 -28.72
N SER A 39 -9.02 14.23 -28.38
CA SER A 39 -8.06 15.32 -28.38
C SER A 39 -7.30 15.49 -29.70
N GLN A 40 -7.62 14.72 -30.72
CA GLN A 40 -6.87 14.70 -31.98
C GLN A 40 -5.36 14.42 -31.74
N PHE A 41 -5.11 13.39 -30.94
CA PHE A 41 -3.77 12.98 -30.57
C PHE A 41 -2.99 12.44 -31.77
N ASP A 42 -1.73 12.88 -31.87
CA ASP A 42 -0.77 12.42 -32.88
C ASP A 42 0.34 11.62 -32.18
N GLU A 43 0.31 10.30 -32.35
CA GLU A 43 1.23 9.38 -31.73
C GLU A 43 2.68 9.58 -32.22
N GLU A 44 2.89 9.94 -33.49
CA GLU A 44 4.21 10.12 -34.08
C GLU A 44 4.94 11.37 -33.50
N ARG A 45 4.17 12.35 -33.04
CA ARG A 45 4.71 13.57 -32.42
C ARG A 45 4.94 13.41 -30.93
N CYS A 46 4.32 12.43 -30.28
CA CYS A 46 4.35 12.26 -28.85
C CYS A 46 5.66 11.60 -28.38
N SER A 47 6.39 12.26 -27.49
CA SER A 47 7.58 11.65 -26.88
C SER A 47 7.20 10.57 -25.88
N ARG A 48 6.20 10.83 -25.05
CA ARG A 48 5.65 9.90 -24.03
C ARG A 48 4.30 10.38 -23.52
N LEU A 49 3.47 9.46 -23.06
CA LEU A 49 2.26 9.80 -22.31
C LEU A 49 2.56 9.88 -20.83
N VAL A 50 2.12 10.94 -20.16
CA VAL A 50 2.32 11.14 -18.72
C VAL A 50 0.95 11.30 -18.04
N MET A 51 0.67 10.47 -17.04
CA MET A 51 -0.48 10.65 -16.17
C MET A 51 -0.07 11.52 -14.99
N GLY A 52 -0.62 12.74 -14.92
CA GLY A 52 -0.28 13.77 -13.95
C GLY A 52 0.44 14.95 -14.59
N GLY A 53 1.05 15.79 -13.74
CA GLY A 53 1.83 16.94 -14.21
C GLY A 53 3.23 16.57 -14.69
N PRO A 54 3.94 17.47 -15.36
CA PRO A 54 5.25 17.19 -15.98
C PRO A 54 6.34 16.77 -14.97
N MET A 55 6.29 17.25 -13.72
CA MET A 55 7.28 16.90 -12.69
C MET A 55 6.82 15.76 -11.78
N MET A 56 5.53 15.70 -11.44
CA MET A 56 5.00 14.74 -10.47
C MET A 56 4.30 13.53 -11.11
N GLY A 57 4.03 13.59 -12.40
CA GLY A 57 3.39 12.53 -13.14
C GLY A 57 4.29 11.29 -13.30
N PHE A 58 3.73 10.26 -13.89
CA PHE A 58 4.45 9.07 -14.29
C PHE A 58 4.11 8.70 -15.72
N SER A 59 5.11 8.18 -16.44
CA SER A 59 4.95 7.78 -17.84
C SER A 59 4.08 6.54 -17.94
N LEU A 60 3.13 6.56 -18.88
CA LEU A 60 2.32 5.41 -19.23
C LEU A 60 3.02 4.60 -20.31
N THR A 61 3.01 3.28 -20.16
CA THR A 61 3.51 2.33 -21.17
C THR A 61 2.46 1.97 -22.22
N SER A 62 1.19 2.21 -21.91
CA SER A 62 0.04 1.99 -22.79
C SER A 62 -1.04 3.02 -22.50
N ALA A 63 -1.82 3.37 -23.53
CA ALA A 63 -3.01 4.19 -23.39
C ALA A 63 -4.23 3.39 -22.87
N ASP A 64 -4.13 2.06 -22.77
CA ASP A 64 -5.21 1.18 -22.30
C ASP A 64 -5.28 1.11 -20.77
N VAL A 65 -5.25 2.28 -20.13
CA VAL A 65 -5.41 2.42 -18.70
C VAL A 65 -6.62 3.30 -18.40
N PRO A 66 -7.39 3.01 -17.35
CA PRO A 66 -8.58 3.78 -17.02
C PRO A 66 -8.23 5.07 -16.26
N ILE A 67 -9.04 6.10 -16.44
CA ILE A 67 -9.08 7.27 -15.56
C ILE A 67 -9.55 6.81 -14.18
N VAL A 68 -8.76 7.12 -13.16
CA VAL A 68 -9.08 6.80 -11.77
C VAL A 68 -9.34 8.07 -10.95
N LYS A 69 -9.80 7.92 -9.73
CA LYS A 69 -10.12 9.02 -8.83
C LYS A 69 -9.02 10.08 -8.72
N THR A 70 -7.75 9.69 -8.80
CA THR A 70 -6.59 10.57 -8.65
C THR A 70 -6.07 11.16 -9.96
N THR A 71 -6.57 10.71 -11.10
CA THR A 71 -6.14 11.20 -12.43
C THR A 71 -6.66 12.61 -12.65
N ASN A 72 -5.80 13.60 -12.63
CA ASN A 72 -6.14 15.01 -12.83
C ASN A 72 -5.70 15.56 -14.19
N CYS A 73 -4.70 14.94 -14.82
CA CYS A 73 -4.12 15.39 -16.07
C CYS A 73 -3.58 14.20 -16.86
N ILE A 74 -3.72 14.28 -18.16
CA ILE A 74 -2.98 13.47 -19.14
C ILE A 74 -2.19 14.45 -19.99
N LEU A 75 -0.87 14.31 -19.96
CA LEU A 75 0.05 15.14 -20.72
C LEU A 75 0.65 14.31 -21.85
N ALA A 76 0.49 14.80 -23.08
CA ALA A 76 1.05 14.23 -24.29
C ALA A 76 2.01 15.23 -24.95
N PRO A 77 3.23 15.38 -24.39
CA PRO A 77 4.21 16.32 -24.90
C PRO A 77 4.85 15.82 -26.19
N ASN A 78 5.36 16.74 -27.00
CA ASN A 78 6.24 16.40 -28.09
C ASN A 78 7.71 16.30 -27.62
N HIS A 79 8.61 15.88 -28.52
CA HIS A 79 10.06 15.76 -28.24
C HIS A 79 10.76 17.10 -27.94
N GLN A 80 10.15 18.25 -28.26
CA GLN A 80 10.68 19.58 -27.91
C GLN A 80 10.25 20.00 -26.51
N GLU A 81 9.02 19.68 -26.07
CA GLU A 81 8.53 19.98 -24.74
C GLU A 81 9.21 19.12 -23.67
N ILE A 82 9.29 17.82 -23.92
CA ILE A 82 10.00 16.88 -23.04
C ILE A 82 10.91 16.01 -23.93
N PRO A 83 12.20 16.31 -23.93
CA PRO A 83 13.20 15.50 -24.62
C PRO A 83 13.24 14.07 -24.11
N ASP A 84 13.79 13.18 -24.91
CA ASP A 84 14.01 11.79 -24.49
C ASP A 84 14.96 11.75 -23.29
N ASP A 85 14.75 10.79 -22.41
CA ASP A 85 15.54 10.68 -21.19
C ASP A 85 17.01 10.38 -21.52
N GLU A 86 17.88 11.23 -21.06
CA GLU A 86 19.31 10.93 -21.05
C GLU A 86 19.62 9.89 -19.96
N PRO A 87 20.58 8.98 -20.21
CA PRO A 87 20.95 7.97 -19.24
C PRO A 87 21.50 8.61 -17.95
N ALA A 88 21.04 8.10 -16.81
CA ALA A 88 21.51 8.57 -15.51
C ALA A 88 23.03 8.35 -15.37
N GLN A 89 23.72 9.39 -14.92
CA GLN A 89 25.15 9.37 -14.64
C GLN A 89 25.42 9.22 -13.14
N PRO A 90 26.62 8.81 -12.73
CA PRO A 90 27.00 8.77 -11.33
C PRO A 90 26.83 10.12 -10.62
N CYS A 91 26.38 10.09 -9.37
CA CYS A 91 26.20 11.30 -8.56
C CYS A 91 27.53 12.02 -8.33
N ILE A 92 27.63 13.28 -8.74
CA ILE A 92 28.81 14.14 -8.55
C ILE A 92 28.83 14.89 -7.21
N ARG A 93 27.83 14.66 -6.35
CA ARG A 93 27.72 15.28 -5.01
C ARG A 93 27.65 16.81 -5.02
N CYS A 94 27.03 17.41 -6.02
CA CYS A 94 26.93 18.87 -6.17
C CYS A 94 26.07 19.56 -5.09
N GLY A 95 25.12 18.86 -4.45
CA GLY A 95 24.25 19.41 -3.40
C GLY A 95 22.96 20.07 -3.89
N LEU A 96 22.81 20.39 -5.17
CA LEU A 96 21.65 21.12 -5.72
C LEU A 96 20.30 20.50 -5.35
N CYS A 97 20.22 19.17 -5.33
CA CYS A 97 18.99 18.47 -4.95
C CYS A 97 18.56 18.73 -3.49
N ALA A 98 19.48 19.05 -2.59
CA ALA A 98 19.16 19.41 -1.20
C ALA A 98 18.75 20.88 -1.08
N GLU A 99 19.37 21.77 -1.87
CA GLU A 99 19.04 23.20 -1.91
C GLU A 99 17.60 23.42 -2.41
N ASP A 100 17.18 22.68 -3.46
CA ASP A 100 15.86 22.81 -4.06
C ASP A 100 14.78 21.95 -3.39
N CYS A 101 15.10 21.27 -2.30
CA CYS A 101 14.11 20.45 -1.60
C CYS A 101 13.16 21.32 -0.76
N PRO A 102 11.85 21.45 -1.12
CA PRO A 102 10.91 22.32 -0.41
C PRO A 102 10.60 21.88 1.03
N VAL A 103 10.91 20.62 1.38
CA VAL A 103 10.75 20.06 2.72
C VAL A 103 12.08 19.80 3.43
N SER A 104 13.17 20.39 2.92
CA SER A 104 14.50 20.38 3.52
C SER A 104 15.04 18.98 3.84
N LEU A 105 14.73 17.99 3.01
CA LEU A 105 15.31 16.65 3.09
C LEU A 105 16.72 16.63 2.49
N LEU A 106 17.40 15.51 2.66
CA LEU A 106 18.68 15.22 2.05
C LEU A 106 18.52 14.16 0.92
N PRO A 107 18.10 14.57 -0.30
CA PRO A 107 17.79 13.63 -1.38
C PRO A 107 18.98 12.73 -1.74
N GLN A 108 20.19 13.26 -1.70
CA GLN A 108 21.40 12.50 -1.94
C GLN A 108 21.56 11.31 -0.96
N GLN A 109 21.29 11.52 0.32
CA GLN A 109 21.38 10.47 1.35
C GLN A 109 20.29 9.43 1.14
N LEU A 110 19.05 9.88 0.92
CA LEU A 110 17.93 9.02 0.62
C LEU A 110 18.17 8.15 -0.62
N PHE A 111 18.81 8.69 -1.65
CA PHE A 111 19.17 7.94 -2.85
C PHE A 111 20.14 6.79 -2.54
N TRP A 112 21.19 7.04 -1.78
CA TRP A 112 22.15 6.00 -1.42
C TRP A 112 21.53 4.89 -0.57
N TYR A 113 20.69 5.25 0.41
CA TYR A 113 19.98 4.26 1.23
C TYR A 113 18.94 3.50 0.42
N SER A 114 18.28 4.15 -0.54
CA SER A 114 17.35 3.50 -1.45
C SER A 114 18.06 2.45 -2.32
N GLN A 115 19.23 2.79 -2.88
CA GLN A 115 20.01 1.83 -3.64
C GLN A 115 20.53 0.67 -2.78
N ALA A 116 20.87 0.94 -1.53
CA ALA A 116 21.34 -0.08 -0.59
C ALA A 116 20.19 -0.95 -0.03
N GLY A 117 18.91 -0.57 -0.24
CA GLY A 117 17.76 -1.25 0.35
C GLY A 117 17.66 -1.09 1.87
N ASP A 118 18.35 -0.10 2.45
CA ASP A 118 18.40 0.14 3.90
C ASP A 118 17.15 0.89 4.36
N GLN A 119 16.10 0.13 4.67
CA GLN A 119 14.81 0.68 5.07
C GLN A 119 14.88 1.45 6.39
N GLU A 120 15.69 1.00 7.34
CA GLU A 120 15.82 1.64 8.65
C GLU A 120 16.42 3.05 8.52
N ARG A 121 17.47 3.20 7.73
CA ARG A 121 18.07 4.52 7.48
C ARG A 121 17.18 5.42 6.64
N LEU A 122 16.43 4.86 5.69
CA LEU A 122 15.45 5.64 4.92
C LEU A 122 14.38 6.24 5.83
N GLU A 123 13.87 5.48 6.79
CA GLU A 123 12.91 5.97 7.78
C GLU A 123 13.54 7.00 8.74
N ALA A 124 14.76 6.75 9.20
CA ALA A 124 15.50 7.67 10.06
C ALA A 124 15.80 9.02 9.38
N HIS A 125 15.92 9.02 8.04
CA HIS A 125 16.10 10.23 7.23
C HIS A 125 14.79 10.78 6.67
N ASN A 126 13.66 10.43 7.28
CA ASN A 126 12.34 10.99 6.99
C ASN A 126 11.89 10.80 5.52
N LEU A 127 12.14 9.64 4.92
CA LEU A 127 11.71 9.35 3.54
C LEU A 127 10.22 9.65 3.32
N PHE A 128 9.37 9.38 4.33
CA PHE A 128 7.92 9.57 4.22
C PHE A 128 7.48 11.02 4.21
N ASP A 129 8.32 11.97 4.62
CA ASP A 129 8.05 13.40 4.53
C ASP A 129 8.30 13.94 3.11
N CYS A 130 8.93 13.16 2.24
CA CYS A 130 9.09 13.51 0.84
C CYS A 130 7.72 13.58 0.15
N ILE A 131 7.39 14.75 -0.40
CA ILE A 131 6.14 15.03 -1.12
C ILE A 131 6.19 14.64 -2.61
N GLU A 132 7.33 14.08 -3.07
CA GLU A 132 7.53 13.60 -4.44
C GLU A 132 7.32 14.69 -5.51
N CYS A 133 7.65 15.92 -5.19
CA CYS A 133 7.45 17.09 -6.07
C CYS A 133 8.29 17.09 -7.36
N GLY A 134 9.38 16.31 -7.42
CA GLY A 134 10.23 16.19 -8.59
C GLY A 134 11.37 17.20 -8.65
N ALA A 135 11.40 18.27 -7.84
CA ALA A 135 12.39 19.33 -7.90
C ALA A 135 13.84 18.80 -7.86
N CYS A 136 14.13 17.88 -6.94
CA CYS A 136 15.47 17.28 -6.81
C CYS A 136 15.93 16.49 -8.05
N SER A 137 15.00 15.85 -8.76
CA SER A 137 15.32 15.16 -10.02
C SER A 137 15.54 16.15 -11.15
N TYR A 138 14.74 17.23 -11.19
CA TYR A 138 14.80 18.25 -12.21
C TYR A 138 16.14 19.01 -12.21
N VAL A 139 16.67 19.36 -11.04
CA VAL A 139 17.94 20.08 -10.90
C VAL A 139 19.18 19.19 -10.95
N CYS A 140 19.00 17.87 -11.05
CA CYS A 140 20.12 16.94 -11.01
C CYS A 140 20.93 16.94 -12.31
N PRO A 141 22.19 17.42 -12.32
CA PRO A 141 23.00 17.44 -13.54
C PRO A 141 23.43 16.05 -14.01
N SER A 142 23.23 15.03 -13.17
CA SER A 142 23.50 13.63 -13.50
C SER A 142 22.25 12.87 -13.95
N ASN A 143 21.11 13.52 -14.17
CA ASN A 143 19.84 12.95 -14.63
C ASN A 143 19.36 11.75 -13.79
N ILE A 144 19.64 11.76 -12.47
CA ILE A 144 19.25 10.65 -11.59
C ILE A 144 17.75 10.75 -11.29
N PRO A 145 16.96 9.68 -11.52
CA PRO A 145 15.52 9.68 -11.26
C PRO A 145 15.23 9.50 -9.76
N LEU A 146 15.67 10.47 -8.93
CA LEU A 146 15.62 10.41 -7.47
C LEU A 146 14.24 10.07 -6.92
N VAL A 147 13.19 10.71 -7.43
CA VAL A 147 11.81 10.51 -6.98
C VAL A 147 11.34 9.08 -7.23
N GLN A 148 11.74 8.46 -8.33
CA GLN A 148 11.36 7.08 -8.63
C GLN A 148 11.97 6.10 -7.63
N HIS A 149 13.22 6.32 -7.23
CA HIS A 149 13.86 5.55 -6.15
C HIS A 149 13.08 5.68 -4.83
N TYR A 150 12.61 6.89 -4.49
CA TYR A 150 11.86 7.10 -3.25
C TYR A 150 10.47 6.46 -3.30
N ARG A 151 9.77 6.56 -4.44
CA ARG A 151 8.49 5.88 -4.65
C ARG A 151 8.62 4.36 -4.49
N HIS A 152 9.66 3.80 -5.11
CA HIS A 152 9.94 2.38 -4.98
C HIS A 152 10.19 1.99 -3.51
N SER A 153 11.11 2.68 -2.83
CA SER A 153 11.44 2.40 -1.43
C SER A 153 10.25 2.58 -0.49
N LYS A 154 9.43 3.61 -0.68
CA LYS A 154 8.18 3.79 0.08
C LYS A 154 7.23 2.61 -0.12
N GLY A 155 7.08 2.16 -1.37
CA GLY A 155 6.25 1.01 -1.72
C GLY A 155 6.71 -0.26 -1.01
N GLU A 156 8.00 -0.56 -1.04
CA GLU A 156 8.58 -1.73 -0.37
C GLU A 156 8.41 -1.67 1.15
N ILE A 157 8.67 -0.53 1.78
CA ILE A 157 8.48 -0.35 3.22
C ILE A 157 7.00 -0.51 3.60
N GLN A 158 6.07 0.08 2.85
CA GLN A 158 4.64 -0.05 3.09
C GLN A 158 4.16 -1.50 2.96
N LYS A 159 4.66 -2.20 1.94
CA LYS A 159 4.37 -3.62 1.73
C LYS A 159 4.87 -4.46 2.90
N ALA A 160 6.13 -4.28 3.30
CA ALA A 160 6.72 -4.98 4.45
C ALA A 160 5.93 -4.74 5.75
N ARG A 161 5.53 -3.48 6.01
CA ARG A 161 4.68 -3.13 7.16
C ARG A 161 3.31 -3.82 7.09
N ALA A 162 2.67 -3.84 5.93
CA ALA A 162 1.39 -4.50 5.76
C ALA A 162 1.48 -6.02 5.93
N GLU A 163 2.53 -6.65 5.44
CA GLU A 163 2.80 -8.07 5.62
C GLU A 163 3.06 -8.41 7.10
N LYS A 164 3.83 -7.59 7.81
CA LYS A 164 4.07 -7.76 9.24
C LYS A 164 2.76 -7.69 10.04
N VAL A 165 1.92 -6.71 9.79
CA VAL A 165 0.60 -6.58 10.45
C VAL A 165 -0.26 -7.82 10.19
N LYS A 166 -0.30 -8.32 8.94
CA LYS A 166 -1.04 -9.55 8.60
C LYS A 166 -0.49 -10.78 9.34
N SER A 167 0.83 -10.91 9.40
CA SER A 167 1.51 -12.01 10.11
C SER A 167 1.22 -11.97 11.61
N ASP A 168 1.37 -10.80 12.24
CA ASP A 168 1.09 -10.64 13.67
C ASP A 168 -0.37 -10.93 14.00
N HIS A 169 -1.30 -10.49 13.17
CA HIS A 169 -2.72 -10.79 13.34
C HIS A 169 -3.03 -12.29 13.14
N ALA A 170 -2.38 -12.94 12.20
CA ALA A 170 -2.53 -14.39 12.00
C ALA A 170 -1.99 -15.16 13.21
N ARG A 171 -0.82 -14.77 13.75
CA ARG A 171 -0.23 -15.35 14.96
C ARG A 171 -1.17 -15.20 16.16
N GLN A 172 -1.68 -14.01 16.42
CA GLN A 172 -2.61 -13.76 17.53
C GLN A 172 -3.88 -14.62 17.43
N ARG A 173 -4.45 -14.76 16.22
CA ARG A 173 -5.63 -15.63 16.02
C ARG A 173 -5.31 -17.09 16.29
N PHE A 174 -4.13 -17.55 15.91
CA PHE A 174 -3.68 -18.92 16.14
C PHE A 174 -3.47 -19.19 17.65
N GLU A 175 -2.76 -18.30 18.35
CA GLU A 175 -2.55 -18.38 19.79
C GLU A 175 -3.88 -18.39 20.56
N PHE A 176 -4.80 -17.51 20.18
CA PHE A 176 -6.12 -17.47 20.79
C PHE A 176 -6.93 -18.75 20.53
N HIS A 177 -6.82 -19.30 19.32
CA HIS A 177 -7.45 -20.60 19.01
C HIS A 177 -6.87 -21.73 19.86
N GLN A 178 -5.56 -21.81 20.02
CA GLN A 178 -4.92 -22.81 20.89
C GLN A 178 -5.38 -22.67 22.33
N GLN A 179 -5.36 -21.47 22.89
CA GLN A 179 -5.84 -21.22 24.26
C GLN A 179 -7.29 -21.69 24.46
N ARG A 180 -8.16 -21.42 23.50
CA ARG A 180 -9.55 -21.90 23.54
C ARG A 180 -9.66 -23.43 23.53
N MET A 181 -8.86 -24.09 22.72
CA MET A 181 -8.84 -25.55 22.64
C MET A 181 -8.35 -26.17 23.95
N GLU A 182 -7.24 -25.66 24.50
CA GLU A 182 -6.72 -26.11 25.80
C GLU A 182 -7.73 -25.88 26.93
N GLN A 183 -8.38 -24.71 26.94
CA GLN A 183 -9.40 -24.44 27.95
C GLN A 183 -10.60 -25.40 27.82
N ALA A 184 -11.04 -25.65 26.60
CA ALA A 184 -12.14 -26.61 26.38
C ALA A 184 -11.77 -28.04 26.80
N GLU A 185 -10.52 -28.47 26.65
CA GLU A 185 -10.04 -29.76 27.13
C GLU A 185 -10.02 -29.80 28.67
N ARG A 186 -9.45 -28.78 29.33
CA ARG A 186 -9.44 -28.65 30.79
C ARG A 186 -10.88 -28.69 31.34
N ASP A 187 -11.80 -27.98 30.72
CA ASP A 187 -13.22 -27.97 31.14
C ASP A 187 -13.85 -29.34 30.94
N LYS A 188 -13.55 -30.08 29.89
CA LYS A 188 -14.01 -31.44 29.67
C LYS A 188 -13.47 -32.41 30.74
N GLU A 189 -12.16 -32.29 31.04
CA GLU A 189 -11.53 -33.12 32.07
C GLU A 189 -12.12 -32.81 33.45
N ALA A 190 -12.30 -31.54 33.82
CA ALA A 190 -12.90 -31.13 35.08
C ALA A 190 -14.37 -31.69 35.20
N LYS A 191 -15.15 -31.58 34.10
CA LYS A 191 -16.49 -32.19 34.09
C LYS A 191 -16.48 -33.70 34.22
N ARG A 192 -15.53 -34.42 33.64
CA ARG A 192 -15.35 -35.86 33.79
C ARG A 192 -14.96 -36.23 35.21
N ALA A 193 -14.01 -35.50 35.83
CA ALA A 193 -13.60 -35.69 37.20
C ALA A 193 -14.77 -35.48 38.17
N ALA A 194 -15.52 -34.38 38.03
CA ALA A 194 -16.69 -34.09 38.84
C ALA A 194 -17.80 -35.17 38.74
N ARG A 195 -18.02 -35.72 37.52
CA ARG A 195 -18.95 -36.83 37.33
C ARG A 195 -18.48 -38.11 37.99
N ARG A 196 -17.18 -38.43 37.99
CA ARG A 196 -16.61 -39.60 38.69
C ARG A 196 -16.78 -39.46 40.20
N GLU A 197 -16.43 -38.32 40.77
CA GLU A 197 -16.61 -38.04 42.20
C GLU A 197 -18.09 -38.11 42.63
N ALA A 198 -19.00 -37.55 41.82
CA ALA A 198 -20.43 -37.62 42.10
C ALA A 198 -20.94 -39.07 42.05
N ALA A 199 -20.47 -39.87 41.09
CA ALA A 199 -20.80 -41.28 41.00
C ALA A 199 -20.26 -42.12 42.19
N GLU A 200 -19.05 -41.84 42.66
CA GLU A 200 -18.44 -42.46 43.84
C GLU A 200 -19.21 -42.10 45.12
N LYS A 201 -19.54 -40.83 45.31
CA LYS A 201 -20.37 -40.36 46.43
C LYS A 201 -21.75 -41.00 46.43
N ALA A 202 -22.39 -41.13 45.25
CA ALA A 202 -23.67 -41.79 45.10
C ALA A 202 -23.60 -43.30 45.44
N LYS A 203 -22.52 -43.97 45.03
CA LYS A 203 -22.28 -45.37 45.37
C LYS A 203 -22.04 -45.57 46.87
N ALA A 204 -21.24 -44.68 47.51
CA ALA A 204 -20.97 -44.72 48.96
C ALA A 204 -22.28 -44.48 49.77
N THR A 205 -23.10 -43.51 49.37
CA THR A 205 -24.38 -43.26 50.04
C THR A 205 -25.39 -44.41 49.82
N ALA A 206 -25.40 -45.09 48.69
CA ALA A 206 -26.24 -46.26 48.44
C ALA A 206 -25.75 -47.47 49.24
N ALA A 207 -24.45 -47.65 49.44
CA ALA A 207 -23.88 -48.71 50.27
C ALA A 207 -24.21 -48.48 51.78
N ALA A 208 -24.09 -47.25 52.28
CA ALA A 208 -24.47 -46.89 53.66
C ALA A 208 -25.94 -47.10 53.92
N LYS A 209 -26.87 -46.85 52.99
CA LYS A 209 -28.32 -47.12 53.12
C LYS A 209 -28.63 -48.61 53.10
N LYS A 210 -27.79 -49.46 52.53
CA LYS A 210 -28.00 -50.95 52.57
C LYS A 210 -27.54 -51.60 53.84
N SER A 211 -26.63 -50.97 54.60
CA SER A 211 -26.16 -51.45 55.92
C SER A 211 -27.13 -51.11 57.06
N ASP A 212 -28.03 -50.13 56.86
CA ASP A 212 -29.04 -49.69 57.89
C ASP A 212 -30.44 -50.27 57.69
N ALA A 213 -30.62 -51.24 56.82
CA ALA A 213 -31.90 -51.94 56.70
C ALA A 213 -32.06 -52.96 57.85
N PRO A 214 -33.08 -52.83 58.76
CA PRO A 214 -33.29 -53.81 59.85
C PRO A 214 -33.65 -55.17 59.25
N SER A 215 -32.98 -56.19 59.76
CA SER A 215 -33.30 -57.61 59.49
C SER A 215 -34.59 -57.95 60.20
N ASP A 216 -35.72 -57.79 59.54
CA ASP A 216 -36.95 -58.42 59.99
C ASP A 216 -36.89 -59.89 59.61
N ASN A 217 -36.62 -60.68 60.64
CA ASN A 217 -36.71 -62.14 60.64
C ASN A 217 -37.97 -62.51 61.32
N LYS A 218 -38.91 -63.01 60.52
CA LYS A 218 -39.94 -63.91 61.03
C LYS A 218 -40.37 -64.88 59.98
#